data_3e9d08a1255785efa8e83975e6a2d34c
#
_entry.id   3e9d08a1255785efa8e83975e6a2d34c
#
_cell.length_a   1.000
_cell.length_b   1.000
_cell.length_c   1.000
_cell.angle_alpha   90.00
_cell.angle_beta   90.00
_cell.angle_gamma   90.00
#
_symmetry.space_group_name_H-M   'P 1'
#
loop_
_entity.id
_entity.type
_entity.pdbx_description
1 polymer ?
#
loop_
_entity_poly.entity_id
_entity_poly.type
_entity_poly.pdbx_seq_one_letter_code
_entity_poly.pdbx_strand_id
1 'polypeptide(L)'
;MSLHLNSGNFTESQIEEIKKKATYIFANKNDMIEHNWEKLREEHSESNPVARIQTQTTSKGITYRGRAKCLTKQSDIDPVLNICRGARVQITGKNFEPDWGLFNGAVGNVVEIVYEEGASPLDGSCPEYVIVDIPTYRGPSWIPNKPTWVPIPPIEVKCQNHCCTFKYIPLSLAYAKTGHTFQGQNVGPNHAIPCIIVHPGPKKMEHCCPGLLYMFASRPTTIGTPEDRSKSGLFFCSNDMNIERVSNLTTTKDGKECIKVRNRSKWIAYLRRNICAVNISKNEKDKLIKWVKETRISDAEIQALIEDNEWRTSDTLNY
;
A
#
# COMPACT_ATOMS: atom_id res chain seq x y z
N MET A 1 -7.59 -26.60 -5.10
CA MET A 1 -8.78 -25.71 -5.07
C MET A 1 -8.32 -24.28 -5.30
N SER A 2 -8.90 -23.60 -6.26
CA SER A 2 -8.45 -22.27 -6.69
C SER A 2 -9.01 -21.18 -5.79
N LEU A 3 -8.18 -20.16 -5.48
CA LEU A 3 -8.58 -18.90 -4.83
C LEU A 3 -9.04 -17.84 -5.85
N HIS A 4 -9.33 -18.25 -7.08
CA HIS A 4 -9.89 -17.37 -8.10
C HIS A 4 -11.37 -17.15 -7.85
N LEU A 5 -11.83 -15.90 -7.83
CA LEU A 5 -13.23 -15.55 -7.60
C LEU A 5 -14.17 -16.18 -8.66
N ASN A 6 -13.69 -16.31 -9.90
CA ASN A 6 -14.47 -16.85 -11.01
C ASN A 6 -14.27 -18.37 -11.20
N SER A 7 -13.78 -19.09 -10.18
CA SER A 7 -13.47 -20.54 -10.30
C SER A 7 -14.68 -21.46 -10.13
N GLY A 8 -15.87 -20.92 -9.84
CA GLY A 8 -17.05 -21.71 -9.47
C GLY A 8 -17.01 -22.28 -8.04
N ASN A 9 -15.97 -21.96 -7.26
CA ASN A 9 -15.83 -22.41 -5.87
C ASN A 9 -16.56 -21.51 -4.86
N PHE A 10 -17.14 -20.41 -5.30
CA PHE A 10 -17.83 -19.43 -4.48
C PHE A 10 -19.23 -19.17 -5.04
N THR A 11 -20.19 -18.97 -4.14
CA THR A 11 -21.52 -18.50 -4.51
C THR A 11 -21.48 -17.00 -4.86
N GLU A 12 -22.45 -16.50 -5.59
CA GLU A 12 -22.54 -15.07 -5.92
C GLU A 12 -22.56 -14.20 -4.66
N SER A 13 -23.32 -14.62 -3.63
CA SER A 13 -23.38 -13.93 -2.34
C SER A 13 -22.00 -13.86 -1.65
N GLN A 14 -21.23 -14.95 -1.68
CA GLN A 14 -19.86 -14.96 -1.13
C GLN A 14 -18.93 -14.05 -1.93
N ILE A 15 -19.04 -14.00 -3.25
CA ILE A 15 -18.24 -13.13 -4.11
C ILE A 15 -18.54 -11.66 -3.79
N GLU A 16 -19.81 -11.29 -3.66
CA GLU A 16 -20.22 -9.93 -3.31
C GLU A 16 -19.71 -9.52 -1.92
N GLU A 17 -19.82 -10.41 -0.94
CA GLU A 17 -19.29 -10.15 0.41
C GLU A 17 -17.76 -9.97 0.41
N ILE A 18 -17.02 -10.82 -0.34
CA ILE A 18 -15.58 -10.71 -0.49
C ILE A 18 -15.22 -9.36 -1.15
N LYS A 19 -15.87 -9.01 -2.27
CA LYS A 19 -15.62 -7.75 -2.99
C LYS A 19 -15.87 -6.53 -2.12
N LYS A 20 -16.89 -6.55 -1.28
CA LYS A 20 -17.23 -5.46 -0.36
C LYS A 20 -16.16 -5.23 0.71
N LYS A 21 -15.56 -6.31 1.24
CA LYS A 21 -14.55 -6.25 2.31
C LYS A 21 -13.13 -6.08 1.80
N ALA A 22 -12.85 -6.54 0.60
CA ALA A 22 -11.49 -6.63 0.07
C ALA A 22 -10.87 -5.27 -0.22
N THR A 23 -9.55 -5.20 -0.06
CA THR A 23 -8.71 -4.19 -0.71
C THR A 23 -8.16 -4.78 -1.99
N TYR A 24 -8.33 -4.08 -3.11
CA TYR A 24 -7.80 -4.51 -4.39
C TYR A 24 -6.32 -4.15 -4.52
N ILE A 25 -5.52 -5.08 -5.01
CA ILE A 25 -4.07 -4.87 -5.20
C ILE A 25 -3.74 -4.95 -6.68
N PHE A 26 -3.26 -3.84 -7.23
CA PHE A 26 -2.88 -3.75 -8.62
C PHE A 26 -1.36 -3.67 -8.79
N ALA A 27 -0.85 -4.29 -9.83
CA ALA A 27 0.55 -4.15 -10.22
C ALA A 27 0.84 -2.78 -10.87
N ASN A 28 -0.17 -2.15 -11.47
CA ASN A 28 -0.07 -0.88 -12.18
C ASN A 28 -0.80 0.24 -11.40
N LYS A 29 -0.16 1.42 -11.33
CA LYS A 29 -0.73 2.59 -10.64
C LYS A 29 -1.99 3.14 -11.33
N ASN A 30 -2.03 3.12 -12.66
CA ASN A 30 -3.19 3.65 -13.39
C ASN A 30 -4.44 2.81 -13.14
N ASP A 31 -4.32 1.48 -13.18
CA ASP A 31 -5.43 0.56 -12.92
C ASP A 31 -5.96 0.74 -11.48
N MET A 32 -5.05 0.97 -10.52
CA MET A 32 -5.40 1.26 -9.12
C MET A 32 -6.18 2.57 -9.02
N ILE A 33 -5.73 3.63 -9.71
CA ILE A 33 -6.40 4.94 -9.71
C ILE A 33 -7.81 4.80 -10.32
N GLU A 34 -7.93 4.13 -11.47
CA GLU A 34 -9.20 3.91 -12.15
C GLU A 34 -10.17 3.16 -11.25
N HIS A 35 -9.76 2.07 -10.64
CA HIS A 35 -10.59 1.30 -9.72
C HIS A 35 -11.04 2.12 -8.50
N ASN A 36 -10.18 2.93 -7.90
CA ASN A 36 -10.55 3.82 -6.81
C ASN A 36 -11.62 4.84 -7.24
N TRP A 37 -11.51 5.36 -8.48
CA TRP A 37 -12.50 6.27 -9.05
C TRP A 37 -13.85 5.59 -9.34
N GLU A 38 -13.82 4.36 -9.85
CA GLU A 38 -15.05 3.58 -10.08
C GLU A 38 -15.79 3.35 -8.76
N LYS A 39 -15.08 2.92 -7.72
CA LYS A 39 -15.67 2.71 -6.40
C LYS A 39 -16.19 3.99 -5.76
N LEU A 40 -15.50 5.10 -5.91
CA LEU A 40 -16.00 6.39 -5.44
C LEU A 40 -17.28 6.81 -6.16
N ARG A 41 -17.42 6.52 -7.47
CA ARG A 41 -18.65 6.78 -8.23
C ARG A 41 -19.81 5.92 -7.77
N GLU A 42 -19.57 4.67 -7.35
CA GLU A 42 -20.61 3.81 -6.78
C GLU A 42 -21.17 4.36 -5.46
N GLU A 43 -20.34 5.02 -4.64
CA GLU A 43 -20.75 5.65 -3.37
C GLU A 43 -21.43 7.02 -3.57
N HIS A 44 -21.22 7.67 -4.71
CA HIS A 44 -21.76 8.97 -5.01
C HIS A 44 -23.26 8.93 -5.29
N SER A 45 -23.99 9.94 -4.77
CA SER A 45 -25.39 10.22 -5.13
C SER A 45 -25.67 11.72 -5.01
N GLU A 46 -26.85 12.17 -5.43
CA GLU A 46 -27.25 13.58 -5.26
C GLU A 46 -27.27 13.99 -3.77
N SER A 47 -27.66 13.07 -2.88
CA SER A 47 -27.64 13.30 -1.43
C SER A 47 -26.27 13.09 -0.77
N ASN A 48 -25.32 12.51 -1.51
CA ASN A 48 -23.95 12.24 -1.06
C ASN A 48 -22.93 12.69 -2.12
N PRO A 49 -22.76 14.02 -2.32
CA PRO A 49 -21.87 14.54 -3.36
C PRO A 49 -20.40 14.29 -3.01
N VAL A 50 -19.57 14.17 -4.05
CA VAL A 50 -18.11 14.08 -3.89
C VAL A 50 -17.55 15.47 -3.56
N ALA A 51 -16.94 15.59 -2.40
CA ALA A 51 -16.15 16.76 -2.04
C ALA A 51 -14.80 16.75 -2.75
N ARG A 52 -14.45 17.86 -3.39
CA ARG A 52 -13.16 18.07 -4.04
C ARG A 52 -12.27 18.96 -3.21
N ILE A 53 -11.44 18.36 -2.36
CA ILE A 53 -10.55 19.05 -1.42
C ILE A 53 -9.20 19.30 -2.10
N GLN A 54 -8.84 20.56 -2.27
CA GLN A 54 -7.59 20.95 -2.92
C GLN A 54 -6.49 21.21 -1.88
N THR A 55 -5.29 20.63 -2.12
CA THR A 55 -4.09 20.97 -1.34
C THR A 55 -3.78 22.46 -1.50
N GLN A 56 -3.60 23.15 -0.40
CA GLN A 56 -3.18 24.56 -0.38
C GLN A 56 -1.66 24.62 -0.33
N THR A 57 -1.06 25.42 -1.19
CA THR A 57 0.39 25.64 -1.23
C THR A 57 0.68 27.09 -0.94
N THR A 58 1.39 27.39 0.15
CA THR A 58 1.82 28.74 0.52
C THR A 58 3.30 28.91 0.21
N SER A 59 3.62 29.93 -0.60
CA SER A 59 4.99 30.31 -0.93
C SER A 59 5.13 31.83 -0.91
N LYS A 60 6.12 32.36 -0.17
CA LYS A 60 6.36 33.82 -0.03
C LYS A 60 5.10 34.62 0.35
N GLY A 61 4.27 34.06 1.26
CA GLY A 61 3.03 34.69 1.72
C GLY A 61 1.84 34.59 0.76
N ILE A 62 2.01 33.99 -0.42
CA ILE A 62 0.91 33.78 -1.39
C ILE A 62 0.44 32.33 -1.31
N THR A 63 -0.86 32.10 -1.19
CA THR A 63 -1.46 30.77 -1.17
C THR A 63 -2.09 30.41 -2.51
N TYR A 64 -1.71 29.25 -3.02
CA TYR A 64 -2.22 28.65 -4.24
C TYR A 64 -3.02 27.38 -3.90
N ARG A 65 -4.07 27.06 -4.66
CA ARG A 65 -4.84 25.83 -4.54
C ARG A 65 -4.48 24.85 -5.66
N GLY A 66 -4.44 23.55 -5.35
CA GLY A 66 -4.19 22.50 -6.32
C GLY A 66 -2.72 22.29 -6.68
N ARG A 67 -2.44 22.01 -7.95
CA ARG A 67 -1.09 21.63 -8.43
C ARG A 67 -0.10 22.79 -8.36
N ALA A 68 0.92 22.67 -7.51
CA ALA A 68 2.13 23.50 -7.57
C ALA A 68 3.30 22.67 -8.11
N LYS A 69 4.29 23.32 -8.73
CA LYS A 69 5.50 22.62 -9.26
C LYS A 69 6.22 21.78 -8.21
N CYS A 70 6.26 22.25 -6.96
CA CYS A 70 6.89 21.53 -5.86
C CYS A 70 6.07 20.30 -5.42
N LEU A 71 4.74 20.37 -5.51
CA LEU A 71 3.83 19.30 -5.13
C LEU A 71 3.97 18.07 -6.04
N THR A 72 4.24 18.26 -7.34
CA THR A 72 4.42 17.16 -8.30
C THR A 72 5.64 16.29 -8.03
N LYS A 73 6.58 16.77 -7.20
CA LYS A 73 7.78 16.03 -6.79
C LYS A 73 7.60 15.28 -5.47
N GLN A 74 6.52 15.54 -4.73
CA GLN A 74 6.19 14.81 -3.51
C GLN A 74 5.13 13.74 -3.81
N SER A 75 5.56 12.48 -3.80
CA SER A 75 4.72 11.32 -4.17
C SER A 75 3.59 11.05 -3.17
N ASP A 76 3.68 11.58 -1.95
CA ASP A 76 2.82 11.21 -0.82
C ASP A 76 1.68 12.22 -0.57
N ILE A 77 1.63 13.30 -1.34
CA ILE A 77 0.61 14.35 -1.23
C ILE A 77 -0.16 14.44 -2.53
N ASP A 78 -1.44 14.09 -2.50
CA ASP A 78 -2.31 14.28 -3.65
C ASP A 78 -2.70 15.76 -3.78
N PRO A 79 -2.57 16.34 -4.99
CA PRO A 79 -2.98 17.74 -5.23
C PRO A 79 -4.45 18.00 -4.99
N VAL A 80 -5.27 16.97 -5.18
CA VAL A 80 -6.72 17.00 -5.02
C VAL A 80 -7.18 15.68 -4.42
N LEU A 81 -7.76 15.74 -3.24
CA LEU A 81 -8.43 14.62 -2.59
C LEU A 81 -9.93 14.68 -2.93
N ASN A 82 -10.45 13.61 -3.53
CA ASN A 82 -11.88 13.47 -3.83
C ASN A 82 -12.44 12.37 -2.93
N ILE A 83 -13.38 12.73 -2.07
CA ILE A 83 -14.04 11.82 -1.12
C ILE A 83 -15.51 12.18 -0.93
N CYS A 84 -16.31 11.24 -0.49
CA CYS A 84 -17.69 11.45 -0.04
C CYS A 84 -17.93 10.66 1.26
N ARG A 85 -19.06 10.81 1.89
CA ARG A 85 -19.46 9.96 3.02
C ARG A 85 -19.50 8.50 2.58
N GLY A 86 -19.08 7.58 3.44
CA GLY A 86 -18.95 6.16 3.13
C GLY A 86 -17.64 5.81 2.43
N ALA A 87 -16.96 6.75 1.77
CA ALA A 87 -15.73 6.47 1.03
C ALA A 87 -14.68 5.81 1.91
N ARG A 88 -14.08 4.72 1.38
CA ARG A 88 -12.99 4.02 2.03
C ARG A 88 -11.68 4.77 1.83
N VAL A 89 -11.08 5.17 2.93
CA VAL A 89 -9.84 5.97 2.93
C VAL A 89 -8.77 5.35 3.80
N GLN A 90 -7.53 5.80 3.61
CA GLN A 90 -6.40 5.49 4.48
C GLN A 90 -5.68 6.77 4.89
N ILE A 91 -5.08 6.74 6.07
CA ILE A 91 -4.16 7.77 6.53
C ILE A 91 -2.90 7.73 5.67
N THR A 92 -2.41 8.91 5.25
CA THR A 92 -1.18 9.07 4.46
C THR A 92 -0.19 10.01 5.13
N GLY A 93 1.07 9.96 4.69
CA GLY A 93 2.12 10.87 5.16
C GLY A 93 2.78 10.39 6.43
N LYS A 94 2.46 10.97 7.57
CA LYS A 94 3.10 10.65 8.84
C LYS A 94 2.27 9.68 9.69
N ASN A 95 2.94 8.94 10.56
CA ASN A 95 2.26 8.31 11.68
C ASN A 95 1.86 9.41 12.67
N PHE A 96 0.59 9.43 13.07
CA PHE A 96 0.09 10.37 14.08
C PHE A 96 0.33 9.81 15.46
N GLU A 97 -0.41 8.75 15.83
CA GLU A 97 -0.31 8.05 17.10
C GLU A 97 -0.42 6.54 16.84
N PRO A 98 0.70 5.87 16.51
CA PRO A 98 0.70 4.45 16.16
C PRO A 98 0.13 3.55 17.25
N ASP A 99 0.37 3.89 18.52
CA ASP A 99 -0.13 3.14 19.67
C ASP A 99 -1.66 3.18 19.77
N TRP A 100 -2.27 4.23 19.25
CA TRP A 100 -3.73 4.37 19.13
C TRP A 100 -4.28 3.81 17.82
N GLY A 101 -3.45 3.25 16.96
CA GLY A 101 -3.87 2.73 15.65
C GLY A 101 -3.93 3.79 14.54
N LEU A 102 -3.39 5.00 14.76
CA LEU A 102 -3.29 6.08 13.77
C LEU A 102 -1.91 6.10 13.11
N PHE A 103 -1.70 5.21 12.19
CA PHE A 103 -0.45 5.07 11.44
C PHE A 103 -0.66 5.21 9.94
N ASN A 104 0.42 5.46 9.21
CA ASN A 104 0.38 5.53 7.75
C ASN A 104 -0.12 4.21 7.14
N GLY A 105 -1.23 4.28 6.42
CA GLY A 105 -1.92 3.12 5.87
C GLY A 105 -3.07 2.56 6.73
N ALA A 106 -3.35 3.13 7.92
CA ALA A 106 -4.56 2.79 8.67
C ALA A 106 -5.80 3.13 7.85
N VAL A 107 -6.71 2.17 7.72
CA VAL A 107 -7.88 2.24 6.84
C VAL A 107 -9.14 2.51 7.66
N GLY A 108 -10.03 3.33 7.12
CA GLY A 108 -11.34 3.62 7.68
C GLY A 108 -12.32 4.09 6.61
N ASN A 109 -13.54 4.42 7.05
CA ASN A 109 -14.57 4.96 6.17
C ASN A 109 -14.90 6.39 6.58
N VAL A 110 -15.08 7.28 5.61
CA VAL A 110 -15.48 8.67 5.86
C VAL A 110 -16.90 8.69 6.42
N VAL A 111 -17.04 9.29 7.59
CA VAL A 111 -18.35 9.48 8.23
C VAL A 111 -18.92 10.84 7.86
N GLU A 112 -18.10 11.90 8.00
CA GLU A 112 -18.52 13.26 7.77
C GLU A 112 -17.34 14.13 7.34
N ILE A 113 -17.62 15.18 6.55
CA ILE A 113 -16.65 16.18 6.13
C ILE A 113 -17.13 17.51 6.69
N VAL A 114 -16.40 18.04 7.67
CA VAL A 114 -16.81 19.24 8.42
C VAL A 114 -16.07 20.45 7.89
N TYR A 115 -16.81 21.46 7.51
CA TYR A 115 -16.31 22.75 7.03
C TYR A 115 -16.58 23.84 8.05
N GLU A 116 -15.74 24.86 8.06
CA GLU A 116 -16.01 26.10 8.80
C GLU A 116 -17.30 26.75 8.29
N GLU A 117 -17.96 27.53 9.13
CA GLU A 117 -19.19 28.25 8.77
C GLU A 117 -18.91 29.18 7.58
N GLY A 118 -19.73 29.05 6.52
CA GLY A 118 -19.57 29.81 5.28
C GLY A 118 -18.61 29.22 4.24
N ALA A 119 -17.85 28.16 4.57
CA ALA A 119 -17.03 27.44 3.61
C ALA A 119 -17.83 26.34 2.89
N SER A 120 -17.52 26.08 1.63
CA SER A 120 -18.23 25.10 0.79
C SER A 120 -17.27 24.11 0.14
N PRO A 121 -17.66 22.82 0.03
CA PRO A 121 -16.92 21.85 -0.78
C PRO A 121 -16.81 22.25 -2.26
N LEU A 122 -17.76 23.05 -2.77
CA LEU A 122 -17.81 23.47 -4.17
C LEU A 122 -16.72 24.48 -4.55
N ASP A 123 -16.26 25.29 -3.61
CA ASP A 123 -15.21 26.30 -3.85
C ASP A 123 -13.79 25.75 -3.62
N GLY A 124 -13.66 24.46 -3.31
CA GLY A 124 -12.38 23.80 -3.06
C GLY A 124 -11.73 24.19 -1.72
N SER A 125 -12.51 24.70 -0.78
CA SER A 125 -12.04 24.99 0.58
C SER A 125 -11.54 23.72 1.25
N CYS A 126 -10.51 23.86 2.08
CA CYS A 126 -10.04 22.77 2.93
C CYS A 126 -11.03 22.62 4.09
N PRO A 127 -11.56 21.42 4.37
CA PRO A 127 -12.40 21.22 5.54
C PRO A 127 -11.61 21.47 6.83
N GLU A 128 -12.31 21.77 7.90
CA GLU A 128 -11.74 21.89 9.25
C GLU A 128 -11.21 20.53 9.70
N TYR A 129 -11.97 19.46 9.47
CA TYR A 129 -11.56 18.06 9.66
C TYR A 129 -12.47 17.12 8.89
N VAL A 130 -11.98 15.88 8.72
CA VAL A 130 -12.77 14.76 8.18
C VAL A 130 -12.91 13.73 9.30
N ILE A 131 -14.16 13.38 9.67
CA ILE A 131 -14.41 12.30 10.62
C ILE A 131 -14.31 10.97 9.87
N VAL A 132 -13.42 10.11 10.34
CA VAL A 132 -13.19 8.78 9.76
C VAL A 132 -13.46 7.71 10.83
N ASP A 133 -14.26 6.72 10.51
CA ASP A 133 -14.44 5.52 11.31
C ASP A 133 -13.28 4.56 11.05
N ILE A 134 -12.36 4.46 12.02
CA ILE A 134 -11.14 3.65 11.92
C ILE A 134 -11.25 2.45 12.88
N PRO A 135 -11.58 1.24 12.41
CA PRO A 135 -11.82 0.08 13.26
C PRO A 135 -10.63 -0.33 14.15
N THR A 136 -9.41 0.04 13.74
CA THR A 136 -8.18 -0.24 14.50
C THR A 136 -7.86 0.80 15.56
N TYR A 137 -8.63 1.89 15.64
CA TYR A 137 -8.40 2.94 16.61
C TYR A 137 -8.68 2.45 18.04
N ARG A 138 -7.77 2.77 18.95
CA ARG A 138 -7.79 2.37 20.37
C ARG A 138 -7.47 3.52 21.33
N GLY A 139 -7.45 4.74 20.81
CA GLY A 139 -7.21 5.95 21.62
C GLY A 139 -8.44 6.42 22.37
N PRO A 140 -8.38 7.58 23.00
CA PRO A 140 -9.51 8.22 23.66
C PRO A 140 -10.68 8.49 22.71
N SER A 141 -11.91 8.27 23.16
CA SER A 141 -13.10 8.57 22.34
C SER A 141 -13.24 10.08 22.11
N TRP A 142 -13.23 10.49 20.86
CA TRP A 142 -13.44 11.89 20.46
C TRP A 142 -14.92 12.27 20.40
N ILE A 143 -15.78 11.32 20.10
CA ILE A 143 -17.22 11.52 19.93
C ILE A 143 -17.96 10.56 20.88
N PRO A 144 -18.89 11.03 21.70
CA PRO A 144 -19.67 10.18 22.61
C PRO A 144 -20.30 8.99 21.88
N ASN A 145 -20.17 7.81 22.46
CA ASN A 145 -20.72 6.54 21.92
C ASN A 145 -20.16 6.12 20.52
N LYS A 146 -19.07 6.74 20.06
CA LYS A 146 -18.42 6.45 18.78
C LYS A 146 -16.90 6.32 18.99
N PRO A 147 -16.41 5.27 19.64
CA PRO A 147 -15.01 5.17 20.05
C PRO A 147 -14.02 5.06 18.88
N THR A 148 -14.48 4.65 17.69
CA THR A 148 -13.63 4.49 16.49
C THR A 148 -13.68 5.68 15.53
N TRP A 149 -14.51 6.68 15.82
CA TRP A 149 -14.65 7.88 15.00
C TRP A 149 -13.59 8.92 15.38
N VAL A 150 -12.71 9.20 14.42
CA VAL A 150 -11.54 10.07 14.63
C VAL A 150 -11.63 11.29 13.72
N PRO A 151 -11.58 12.51 14.25
CA PRO A 151 -11.45 13.71 13.44
C PRO A 151 -10.02 13.83 12.92
N ILE A 152 -9.86 13.84 11.60
CA ILE A 152 -8.58 14.00 10.91
C ILE A 152 -8.49 15.45 10.42
N PRO A 153 -7.70 16.32 11.06
CA PRO A 153 -7.52 17.70 10.64
C PRO A 153 -6.53 17.80 9.48
N PRO A 154 -6.53 18.93 8.75
CA PRO A 154 -5.48 19.20 7.78
C PRO A 154 -4.13 19.34 8.49
N ILE A 155 -3.08 18.88 7.84
CA ILE A 155 -1.70 19.02 8.31
C ILE A 155 -0.90 19.94 7.40
N GLU A 156 0.13 20.58 7.97
CA GLU A 156 1.06 21.41 7.25
C GLU A 156 2.43 20.76 7.15
N VAL A 157 2.98 20.69 5.93
CA VAL A 157 4.28 20.09 5.65
C VAL A 157 5.08 21.02 4.75
N LYS A 158 6.34 21.26 5.13
CA LYS A 158 7.29 22.00 4.27
C LYS A 158 7.76 21.13 3.11
N CYS A 159 7.90 21.72 1.93
CA CYS A 159 8.47 21.00 0.80
C CYS A 159 9.96 20.67 1.04
N GLN A 160 10.47 19.68 0.31
CA GLN A 160 11.88 19.24 0.44
C GLN A 160 12.89 20.38 0.25
N ASN A 161 12.58 21.36 -0.60
CA ASN A 161 13.43 22.52 -0.86
C ASN A 161 13.15 23.71 0.09
N HIS A 162 12.29 23.55 1.09
CA HIS A 162 11.88 24.58 2.05
C HIS A 162 11.36 25.89 1.42
N CYS A 163 10.96 25.89 0.15
CA CYS A 163 10.46 27.07 -0.55
C CYS A 163 8.96 27.31 -0.40
N CYS A 164 8.20 26.32 0.07
CA CYS A 164 6.77 26.40 0.25
C CYS A 164 6.28 25.44 1.35
N THR A 165 5.06 25.67 1.83
CA THR A 165 4.34 24.84 2.79
C THR A 165 3.08 24.32 2.14
N PHE A 166 2.77 23.03 2.34
CA PHE A 166 1.53 22.38 1.91
C PHE A 166 0.60 22.18 3.08
N LYS A 167 -0.66 22.62 2.95
CA LYS A 167 -1.75 22.29 3.86
C LYS A 167 -2.73 21.38 3.14
N TYR A 168 -2.97 20.18 3.68
CA TYR A 168 -3.81 19.17 3.07
C TYR A 168 -4.39 18.20 4.10
N ILE A 169 -5.47 17.52 3.75
CA ILE A 169 -6.00 16.41 4.55
C ILE A 169 -5.17 15.17 4.26
N PRO A 170 -4.55 14.53 5.29
CA PRO A 170 -3.65 13.39 5.12
C PRO A 170 -4.42 12.07 4.91
N LEU A 171 -5.26 12.04 3.90
CA LEU A 171 -6.07 10.90 3.49
C LEU A 171 -5.89 10.62 2.00
N SER A 172 -6.08 9.37 1.61
CA SER A 172 -6.22 8.93 0.21
C SER A 172 -7.27 7.83 0.12
N LEU A 173 -7.85 7.63 -1.08
CA LEU A 173 -8.76 6.51 -1.31
C LEU A 173 -8.04 5.18 -1.08
N ALA A 174 -8.73 4.20 -0.51
CA ALA A 174 -8.18 2.92 -0.09
C ALA A 174 -8.98 1.69 -0.53
N TYR A 175 -9.82 1.81 -1.56
CA TYR A 175 -10.45 0.64 -2.18
C TYR A 175 -9.42 -0.22 -2.89
N ALA A 176 -8.41 0.42 -3.50
CA ALA A 176 -7.30 -0.24 -4.17
C ALA A 176 -5.96 0.39 -3.81
N LYS A 177 -4.90 -0.44 -3.83
CA LYS A 177 -3.50 -0.04 -3.57
C LYS A 177 -2.58 -0.63 -4.63
N THR A 178 -1.40 -0.03 -4.81
CA THR A 178 -0.34 -0.68 -5.59
C THR A 178 0.44 -1.66 -4.72
N GLY A 179 1.11 -2.62 -5.35
CA GLY A 179 1.93 -3.58 -4.63
C GLY A 179 2.98 -2.94 -3.73
N HIS A 180 3.60 -1.84 -4.16
CA HIS A 180 4.62 -1.16 -3.39
C HIS A 180 4.06 -0.49 -2.12
N THR A 181 2.88 0.14 -2.22
CA THR A 181 2.22 0.78 -1.05
C THR A 181 1.62 -0.23 -0.10
N PHE A 182 1.48 -1.47 -0.53
CA PHE A 182 0.97 -2.59 0.26
C PHE A 182 2.08 -3.33 1.03
N GLN A 183 3.34 -3.06 0.72
CA GLN A 183 4.47 -3.70 1.38
C GLN A 183 4.46 -3.40 2.89
N GLY A 184 4.65 -4.44 3.73
CA GLY A 184 4.65 -4.31 5.19
C GLY A 184 3.27 -4.40 5.85
N GLN A 185 2.16 -4.41 5.10
CA GLN A 185 0.81 -4.58 5.65
C GLN A 185 0.47 -6.06 5.81
N ASN A 186 -0.23 -6.39 6.89
CA ASN A 186 -0.77 -7.73 7.13
C ASN A 186 -2.26 -7.78 6.75
N VAL A 187 -2.71 -8.97 6.32
CA VAL A 187 -4.08 -9.21 5.86
C VAL A 187 -4.69 -10.35 6.65
N GLY A 188 -5.90 -10.17 7.11
CA GLY A 188 -6.65 -11.20 7.80
C GLY A 188 -7.78 -10.66 8.67
N PRO A 189 -8.59 -11.53 9.27
CA PRO A 189 -9.80 -11.15 10.01
C PRO A 189 -9.58 -10.15 11.15
N ASN A 190 -8.38 -10.16 11.73
CA ASN A 190 -8.02 -9.31 12.88
C ASN A 190 -7.13 -8.13 12.48
N HIS A 191 -7.02 -7.84 11.18
CA HIS A 191 -6.22 -6.74 10.65
C HIS A 191 -7.11 -5.68 10.00
N ALA A 192 -6.55 -4.48 9.79
CA ALA A 192 -7.24 -3.36 9.12
C ALA A 192 -7.71 -3.73 7.70
N ILE A 193 -7.04 -4.70 7.07
CA ILE A 193 -7.39 -5.23 5.75
C ILE A 193 -7.81 -6.70 5.95
N PRO A 194 -9.12 -7.01 5.92
CA PRO A 194 -9.60 -8.36 6.13
C PRO A 194 -9.19 -9.36 5.05
N CYS A 195 -9.22 -8.94 3.79
CA CYS A 195 -8.80 -9.73 2.64
C CYS A 195 -8.36 -8.85 1.47
N ILE A 196 -7.63 -9.44 0.54
CA ILE A 196 -7.18 -8.78 -0.69
C ILE A 196 -7.64 -9.54 -1.93
N ILE A 197 -7.95 -8.79 -2.99
CA ILE A 197 -8.15 -9.30 -4.34
C ILE A 197 -6.98 -8.80 -5.19
N VAL A 198 -6.16 -9.73 -5.68
CA VAL A 198 -4.95 -9.42 -6.43
C VAL A 198 -5.23 -9.40 -7.92
N HIS A 199 -4.87 -8.28 -8.56
CA HIS A 199 -4.76 -8.09 -10.00
C HIS A 199 -3.27 -8.11 -10.37
N PRO A 200 -2.71 -9.25 -10.73
CA PRO A 200 -1.26 -9.39 -10.90
C PRO A 200 -0.73 -8.69 -12.15
N GLY A 201 -1.61 -8.16 -13.00
CA GLY A 201 -1.24 -7.56 -14.27
C GLY A 201 -0.71 -8.57 -15.30
N PRO A 202 -0.18 -8.12 -16.43
CA PRO A 202 0.36 -9.00 -17.47
C PRO A 202 1.62 -9.74 -17.00
N LYS A 203 1.92 -10.93 -17.59
CA LYS A 203 3.09 -11.78 -17.25
C LYS A 203 4.43 -11.01 -17.21
N LYS A 204 4.59 -9.99 -18.06
CA LYS A 204 5.80 -9.16 -18.09
C LYS A 204 6.09 -8.42 -16.78
N MET A 205 5.09 -8.26 -15.90
CA MET A 205 5.27 -7.58 -14.61
C MET A 205 6.19 -8.37 -13.67
N GLU A 206 6.17 -9.70 -13.71
CA GLU A 206 7.09 -10.52 -12.93
C GLU A 206 8.55 -10.32 -13.35
N HIS A 207 8.80 -10.06 -14.64
CA HIS A 207 10.14 -9.76 -15.14
C HIS A 207 10.61 -8.36 -14.73
N CYS A 208 9.68 -7.40 -14.65
CA CYS A 208 9.98 -6.04 -14.21
C CYS A 208 10.14 -5.94 -12.68
N CYS A 209 9.33 -6.68 -11.94
CA CYS A 209 9.29 -6.67 -10.47
C CYS A 209 9.31 -8.09 -9.91
N PRO A 210 10.45 -8.83 -9.99
CA PRO A 210 10.54 -10.18 -9.46
C PRO A 210 10.21 -10.24 -7.97
N GLY A 211 9.37 -11.21 -7.59
CA GLY A 211 8.92 -11.39 -6.22
C GLY A 211 7.70 -10.56 -5.82
N LEU A 212 7.14 -9.75 -6.71
CA LEU A 212 5.91 -8.99 -6.43
C LEU A 212 4.76 -9.92 -6.06
N LEU A 213 4.55 -10.96 -6.83
CA LEU A 213 3.51 -11.96 -6.56
C LEU A 213 3.74 -12.73 -5.27
N TYR A 214 4.99 -13.10 -4.98
CA TYR A 214 5.36 -13.71 -3.70
C TYR A 214 5.04 -12.77 -2.53
N MET A 215 5.33 -11.48 -2.68
CA MET A 215 5.02 -10.49 -1.67
C MET A 215 3.50 -10.44 -1.39
N PHE A 216 2.64 -10.47 -2.41
CA PHE A 216 1.18 -10.54 -2.23
C PHE A 216 0.76 -11.82 -1.50
N ALA A 217 1.26 -12.97 -1.95
CA ALA A 217 0.92 -14.27 -1.38
C ALA A 217 1.39 -14.45 0.07
N SER A 218 2.42 -13.71 0.50
CA SER A 218 3.00 -13.80 1.83
C SER A 218 2.35 -12.88 2.88
N ARG A 219 1.41 -12.01 2.49
CA ARG A 219 0.76 -11.06 3.42
C ARG A 219 -0.44 -11.62 4.17
N PRO A 220 -1.25 -12.50 3.58
CA PRO A 220 -2.40 -13.08 4.27
C PRO A 220 -1.99 -13.98 5.43
N THR A 221 -2.66 -13.80 6.55
CA THR A 221 -2.48 -14.66 7.75
C THR A 221 -3.27 -15.96 7.67
N THR A 222 -4.22 -16.05 6.73
CA THR A 222 -5.01 -17.24 6.46
C THR A 222 -5.37 -17.35 4.98
N ILE A 223 -5.46 -18.57 4.49
CA ILE A 223 -5.97 -18.90 3.16
C ILE A 223 -7.32 -19.64 3.23
N GLY A 224 -7.99 -19.58 4.39
CA GLY A 224 -9.19 -20.34 4.68
C GLY A 224 -8.90 -21.82 4.90
N THR A 225 -9.97 -22.60 5.08
CA THR A 225 -9.89 -24.06 5.17
C THR A 225 -10.21 -24.71 3.81
N PRO A 226 -9.91 -26.00 3.61
CA PRO A 226 -10.35 -26.71 2.40
C PRO A 226 -11.87 -26.66 2.18
N GLU A 227 -12.65 -26.64 3.26
CA GLU A 227 -14.11 -26.64 3.27
C GLU A 227 -14.69 -25.23 3.06
N ASP A 228 -13.99 -24.20 3.54
CA ASP A 228 -14.47 -22.82 3.46
C ASP A 228 -13.33 -21.84 3.07
N ARG A 229 -13.18 -21.65 1.77
CA ARG A 229 -12.24 -20.70 1.19
C ARG A 229 -12.73 -19.25 1.22
N SER A 230 -13.98 -18.99 1.51
CA SER A 230 -14.52 -17.63 1.61
C SER A 230 -13.89 -16.83 2.75
N LYS A 231 -13.30 -17.51 3.75
CA LYS A 231 -12.53 -16.93 4.86
C LYS A 231 -11.06 -16.68 4.54
N SER A 232 -10.63 -16.87 3.28
CA SER A 232 -9.26 -16.55 2.86
C SER A 232 -8.99 -15.05 2.97
N GLY A 233 -7.76 -14.70 3.34
CA GLY A 233 -7.26 -13.34 3.20
C GLY A 233 -6.77 -13.01 1.78
N LEU A 234 -6.70 -14.00 0.87
CA LEU A 234 -6.15 -13.84 -0.48
C LEU A 234 -7.10 -14.38 -1.54
N PHE A 235 -7.40 -13.55 -2.52
CA PHE A 235 -8.15 -13.91 -3.72
C PHE A 235 -7.48 -13.37 -4.98
N PHE A 236 -7.76 -13.99 -6.11
CA PHE A 236 -7.31 -13.54 -7.43
C PHE A 236 -8.51 -13.25 -8.32
N CYS A 237 -8.44 -12.18 -9.11
CA CYS A 237 -9.51 -11.78 -10.01
C CYS A 237 -9.50 -12.50 -11.35
N SER A 238 -8.34 -13.01 -11.78
CA SER A 238 -8.17 -13.63 -13.10
C SER A 238 -7.62 -15.05 -13.02
N ASN A 239 -7.96 -15.87 -14.02
CA ASN A 239 -7.43 -17.22 -14.18
C ASN A 239 -5.96 -17.25 -14.65
N ASP A 240 -5.32 -16.10 -14.85
CA ASP A 240 -3.93 -15.99 -15.31
C ASP A 240 -2.91 -16.44 -14.26
N MET A 241 -3.36 -16.70 -13.04
CA MET A 241 -2.54 -17.24 -11.96
C MET A 241 -2.45 -18.77 -12.08
N ASN A 242 -1.56 -19.24 -12.93
CA ASN A 242 -1.29 -20.66 -13.09
C ASN A 242 0.13 -21.03 -12.58
N ILE A 243 0.39 -22.32 -12.49
CA ILE A 243 1.68 -22.87 -12.03
C ILE A 243 2.85 -22.36 -12.88
N GLU A 244 2.66 -22.24 -14.20
CA GLU A 244 3.69 -21.73 -15.13
C GLU A 244 4.09 -20.30 -14.79
N ARG A 245 3.11 -19.44 -14.49
CA ARG A 245 3.37 -18.06 -14.09
C ARG A 245 4.17 -17.98 -12.79
N VAL A 246 3.85 -18.83 -11.81
CA VAL A 246 4.55 -18.89 -10.53
C VAL A 246 5.96 -19.44 -10.68
N SER A 247 6.16 -20.48 -11.50
CA SER A 247 7.48 -21.09 -11.72
C SER A 247 8.46 -20.15 -12.43
N ASN A 248 7.97 -19.21 -13.24
CA ASN A 248 8.79 -18.26 -14.01
C ASN A 248 9.07 -16.93 -13.30
N LEU A 249 8.82 -16.83 -12.00
CA LEU A 249 8.95 -15.56 -11.25
C LEU A 249 10.40 -15.01 -11.19
N THR A 250 11.39 -15.86 -11.36
CA THR A 250 12.81 -15.50 -11.21
C THR A 250 13.56 -15.37 -12.53
N THR A 251 12.93 -15.74 -13.65
CA THR A 251 13.58 -15.77 -14.98
C THR A 251 13.03 -14.68 -15.90
N THR A 252 13.87 -14.23 -16.84
CA THR A 252 13.44 -13.38 -17.96
C THR A 252 12.72 -14.20 -19.01
N LYS A 253 12.07 -13.52 -20.00
CA LYS A 253 11.40 -14.15 -21.13
C LYS A 253 12.31 -15.12 -21.90
N ASP A 254 13.62 -14.86 -21.94
CA ASP A 254 14.62 -15.69 -22.63
C ASP A 254 15.20 -16.80 -21.73
N GLY A 255 14.59 -17.08 -20.58
CA GLY A 255 15.04 -18.09 -19.62
C GLY A 255 16.30 -17.72 -18.82
N LYS A 256 16.80 -16.49 -18.96
CA LYS A 256 17.93 -15.97 -18.19
C LYS A 256 17.46 -15.46 -16.82
N GLU A 257 18.34 -15.53 -15.84
CA GLU A 257 18.05 -14.94 -14.53
C GLU A 257 17.80 -13.44 -14.65
N CYS A 258 16.70 -12.98 -14.04
CA CYS A 258 16.38 -11.55 -14.02
C CYS A 258 17.48 -10.76 -13.29
N ILE A 259 17.91 -9.63 -13.85
CA ILE A 259 18.97 -8.78 -13.27
C ILE A 259 18.67 -8.35 -11.83
N LYS A 260 17.38 -8.12 -11.49
CA LYS A 260 16.96 -7.78 -10.13
C LYS A 260 17.11 -8.95 -9.16
N VAL A 261 16.85 -10.18 -9.59
CA VAL A 261 17.07 -11.39 -8.80
C VAL A 261 18.57 -11.59 -8.59
N ARG A 262 19.37 -11.45 -9.63
CA ARG A 262 20.83 -11.52 -9.55
C ARG A 262 21.39 -10.45 -8.59
N ASN A 263 20.93 -9.21 -8.68
CA ASN A 263 21.34 -8.14 -7.79
C ASN A 263 20.93 -8.40 -6.33
N ARG A 264 19.74 -8.98 -6.11
CA ARG A 264 19.31 -9.40 -4.77
C ARG A 264 20.23 -10.48 -4.21
N SER A 265 20.61 -11.46 -5.00
CA SER A 265 21.57 -12.51 -4.60
C SER A 265 22.93 -11.90 -4.23
N LYS A 266 23.44 -10.96 -5.03
CA LYS A 266 24.66 -10.19 -4.75
C LYS A 266 24.55 -9.41 -3.44
N TRP A 267 23.42 -8.76 -3.20
CA TRP A 267 23.16 -8.04 -1.98
C TRP A 267 23.13 -8.93 -0.74
N ILE A 268 22.51 -10.11 -0.85
CA ILE A 268 22.53 -11.11 0.23
C ILE A 268 23.95 -11.61 0.50
N ALA A 269 24.76 -11.84 -0.55
CA ALA A 269 26.16 -12.22 -0.41
C ALA A 269 26.98 -11.12 0.28
N TYR A 270 26.76 -9.86 -0.08
CA TYR A 270 27.38 -8.70 0.59
C TYR A 270 27.01 -8.64 2.07
N LEU A 271 25.73 -8.79 2.42
CA LEU A 271 25.28 -8.82 3.81
C LEU A 271 25.92 -9.97 4.60
N ARG A 272 26.03 -11.17 4.03
CA ARG A 272 26.71 -12.31 4.65
C ARG A 272 28.15 -11.97 5.00
N ARG A 273 28.89 -11.39 4.05
CA ARG A 273 30.30 -11.02 4.26
C ARG A 273 30.48 -9.96 5.33
N ASN A 274 29.56 -9.00 5.41
CA ASN A 274 29.68 -7.83 6.29
C ASN A 274 28.93 -7.97 7.61
N ILE A 275 28.21 -9.07 7.85
CA ILE A 275 27.39 -9.27 9.05
C ILE A 275 28.24 -9.20 10.34
N CYS A 276 29.52 -9.57 10.25
CA CYS A 276 30.44 -9.49 11.39
C CYS A 276 30.94 -8.07 11.67
N ALA A 277 30.82 -7.18 10.69
CA ALA A 277 31.23 -5.77 10.84
C ALA A 277 30.14 -4.87 11.45
N VAL A 278 28.91 -5.41 11.56
CA VAL A 278 27.78 -4.67 12.16
C VAL A 278 27.84 -4.81 13.67
N ASN A 279 27.79 -3.69 14.39
CA ASN A 279 27.76 -3.68 15.85
C ASN A 279 26.35 -3.99 16.37
N ILE A 280 26.02 -5.28 16.38
CA ILE A 280 24.73 -5.84 16.84
C ILE A 280 24.97 -6.82 17.97
N SER A 281 23.96 -7.07 18.78
CA SER A 281 24.03 -8.07 19.85
C SER A 281 24.30 -9.48 19.29
N LYS A 282 24.94 -10.35 20.09
CA LYS A 282 25.21 -11.73 19.69
C LYS A 282 23.95 -12.47 19.24
N ASN A 283 22.82 -12.27 19.93
CA ASN A 283 21.55 -12.92 19.61
C ASN A 283 20.98 -12.46 18.25
N GLU A 284 21.05 -11.15 17.95
CA GLU A 284 20.63 -10.62 16.66
C GLU A 284 21.54 -11.09 15.53
N LYS A 285 22.84 -11.17 15.77
CA LYS A 285 23.81 -11.70 14.83
C LYS A 285 23.51 -13.18 14.50
N ASP A 286 23.23 -14.00 15.50
CA ASP A 286 22.91 -15.42 15.32
C ASP A 286 21.60 -15.60 14.52
N LYS A 287 20.57 -14.76 14.80
CA LYS A 287 19.32 -14.75 14.02
C LYS A 287 19.56 -14.35 12.56
N LEU A 288 20.38 -13.34 12.29
CA LEU A 288 20.74 -12.90 10.94
C LEU A 288 21.55 -13.98 10.21
N ILE A 289 22.51 -14.61 10.86
CA ILE A 289 23.30 -15.71 10.26
C ILE A 289 22.40 -16.89 9.91
N LYS A 290 21.48 -17.26 10.81
CA LYS A 290 20.50 -18.32 10.54
C LYS A 290 19.65 -17.97 9.32
N TRP A 291 19.07 -16.77 9.28
CA TRP A 291 18.25 -16.31 8.15
C TRP A 291 19.01 -16.29 6.83
N VAL A 292 20.27 -15.80 6.85
CA VAL A 292 21.13 -15.76 5.66
C VAL A 292 21.47 -17.17 5.16
N LYS A 293 21.73 -18.14 6.04
CA LYS A 293 21.97 -19.55 5.68
C LYS A 293 20.74 -20.22 5.06
N GLU A 294 19.54 -19.85 5.50
CA GLU A 294 18.27 -20.38 4.98
C GLU A 294 17.92 -19.87 3.57
N THR A 295 18.64 -18.89 3.03
CA THR A 295 18.38 -18.33 1.68
C THR A 295 18.87 -19.18 0.51
N ARG A 296 19.38 -20.37 0.75
CA ARG A 296 19.80 -21.39 -0.26
C ARG A 296 20.87 -20.96 -1.27
N ILE A 297 21.68 -19.96 -0.94
CA ILE A 297 22.83 -19.57 -1.77
C ILE A 297 24.07 -20.30 -1.24
N SER A 298 24.74 -21.06 -2.09
CA SER A 298 25.99 -21.77 -1.73
C SER A 298 27.16 -20.79 -1.51
N ASP A 299 28.16 -21.19 -0.75
CA ASP A 299 29.34 -20.36 -0.52
C ASP A 299 30.14 -20.11 -1.79
N ALA A 300 30.14 -21.05 -2.75
CA ALA A 300 30.75 -20.88 -4.05
C ALA A 300 30.05 -19.81 -4.89
N GLU A 301 28.71 -19.81 -4.92
CA GLU A 301 27.91 -18.77 -5.57
C GLU A 301 28.12 -17.41 -4.92
N ILE A 302 28.25 -17.37 -3.59
CA ILE A 302 28.54 -16.14 -2.87
C ILE A 302 29.90 -15.58 -3.26
N GLN A 303 30.93 -16.42 -3.35
CA GLN A 303 32.27 -16.02 -3.75
C GLN A 303 32.30 -15.48 -5.18
N ALA A 304 31.66 -16.18 -6.11
CA ALA A 304 31.53 -15.73 -7.50
C ALA A 304 30.81 -14.37 -7.63
N LEU A 305 29.74 -14.15 -6.83
CA LEU A 305 29.01 -12.90 -6.80
C LEU A 305 29.81 -11.73 -6.19
N ILE A 306 30.72 -12.03 -5.25
CA ILE A 306 31.59 -11.01 -4.61
C ILE A 306 32.72 -10.60 -5.55
N GLU A 307 33.24 -11.51 -6.34
CA GLU A 307 34.32 -11.28 -7.31
C GLU A 307 33.84 -10.52 -8.55
N ASP A 308 32.57 -10.64 -8.91
CA ASP A 308 31.92 -9.88 -9.97
C ASP A 308 31.69 -8.43 -9.52
N ASN A 309 32.49 -7.50 -10.05
CA ASN A 309 32.46 -6.07 -9.69
C ASN A 309 31.34 -5.28 -10.37
N GLU A 310 30.53 -5.85 -11.26
CA GLU A 310 29.45 -5.13 -11.96
C GLU A 310 28.39 -4.54 -11.05
N TRP A 311 28.20 -5.10 -9.85
CA TRP A 311 27.21 -4.63 -8.88
C TRP A 311 27.61 -3.35 -8.11
N ARG A 312 28.87 -2.91 -8.24
CA ARG A 312 29.39 -1.68 -7.63
C ARG A 312 29.05 -0.42 -8.40
N THR A 313 28.49 -0.52 -9.60
CA THR A 313 28.03 0.61 -10.38
C THR A 313 26.71 1.19 -9.82
N SER A 314 26.53 2.50 -9.95
CA SER A 314 25.56 3.36 -9.27
C SER A 314 24.08 2.97 -9.34
N ASP A 315 23.69 2.06 -10.22
CA ASP A 315 22.29 1.69 -10.42
C ASP A 315 21.71 0.74 -9.35
N THR A 316 22.55 0.25 -8.42
CA THR A 316 22.15 -0.71 -7.39
C THR A 316 21.77 -0.06 -6.05
N LEU A 317 21.98 1.23 -5.87
CA LEU A 317 21.75 1.96 -4.62
C LEU A 317 20.46 2.79 -4.58
N ASN A 318 19.66 2.79 -5.65
CA ASN A 318 18.36 3.46 -5.70
C ASN A 318 17.21 2.49 -5.38
N TYR A 319 17.08 2.14 -4.10
CA TYR A 319 15.87 1.54 -3.52
C TYR A 319 15.38 2.40 -2.36
#